data_4f663ad49199bfeb358a2e840439a467
#
_entry.id   4f663ad49199bfeb358a2e840439a467
#
_cell.length_a   1.000
_cell.length_b   1.000
_cell.length_c   1.000
_cell.angle_alpha   90.00
_cell.angle_beta   90.00
_cell.angle_gamma   90.00
#
_symmetry.space_group_name_H-M   'P 1'
#
loop_
_entity.id
_entity.type
_entity.pdbx_description
1 polymer ?
#
loop_
_entity_poly.entity_id
_entity_poly.type
_entity_poly.pdbx_seq_one_letter_code
_entity_poly.pdbx_strand_id
1 'polypeptide(L)'
;MYEATKRFSMEFYIRPFLNRWPDETLARLALWAQDENYHVRRLVSEGTRPRLPWAKSVALTQEQTIPFLDALHADIARFVTRSVANHMNDISKINADTVVSLLADWTKQGRQSAKELDWMTRHSLRTLVKQGHMGALELLGYSKDVPISVDARMLTPTVMMGDAVSFEIAISAQTQCPVLVDYRIEFARADGKRAEKVFKLRQGNVGPDTPLILKKAHKLKADATTFTLFEGAHRITIQVNGVDHTVLDFQLTSN
;
A
#
# COMPACT_ATOMS: atom_id res chain seq x y z
N MET A 1 -6.41 -29.53 -12.70
CA MET A 1 -5.98 -28.19 -12.22
C MET A 1 -4.75 -27.69 -12.97
N TYR A 2 -3.67 -28.47 -13.09
CA TYR A 2 -2.45 -28.11 -13.77
C TYR A 2 -2.69 -27.61 -15.21
N GLU A 3 -3.31 -28.40 -16.08
CA GLU A 3 -3.64 -28.00 -17.46
C GLU A 3 -4.66 -26.85 -17.54
N ALA A 4 -5.58 -26.78 -16.58
CA ALA A 4 -6.56 -25.72 -16.57
C ALA A 4 -5.96 -24.36 -16.24
N THR A 5 -4.98 -24.30 -15.30
CA THR A 5 -4.34 -23.03 -14.90
C THR A 5 -3.52 -22.40 -16.03
N LYS A 6 -3.03 -23.17 -16.98
CA LYS A 6 -2.33 -22.68 -18.17
C LYS A 6 -3.24 -21.84 -19.09
N ARG A 7 -4.56 -21.98 -18.97
CA ARG A 7 -5.56 -21.32 -19.81
C ARG A 7 -6.42 -20.32 -19.02
N PHE A 8 -6.71 -20.65 -17.77
CA PHE A 8 -7.50 -19.84 -16.85
C PHE A 8 -7.07 -20.11 -15.41
N SER A 9 -6.86 -19.07 -14.61
CA SER A 9 -6.30 -19.18 -13.26
C SER A 9 -7.15 -20.04 -12.33
N MET A 10 -6.50 -20.95 -11.61
CA MET A 10 -7.12 -21.90 -10.67
C MET A 10 -6.92 -21.51 -9.19
N GLU A 11 -6.65 -20.24 -8.90
CA GLU A 11 -6.38 -19.77 -7.54
C GLU A 11 -7.51 -20.02 -6.55
N PHE A 12 -8.76 -20.04 -6.99
CA PHE A 12 -9.91 -20.38 -6.13
C PHE A 12 -10.01 -21.87 -5.87
N TYR A 13 -9.71 -22.67 -6.88
CA TYR A 13 -9.91 -24.12 -6.85
C TYR A 13 -8.80 -24.89 -6.12
N ILE A 14 -7.60 -24.31 -5.96
CA ILE A 14 -6.52 -24.92 -5.19
C ILE A 14 -6.74 -24.80 -3.67
N ARG A 15 -7.46 -23.78 -3.23
CA ARG A 15 -7.62 -23.49 -1.79
C ARG A 15 -8.34 -24.58 -0.99
N PRO A 16 -9.39 -25.26 -1.48
CA PRO A 16 -9.92 -26.45 -0.83
C PRO A 16 -8.88 -27.56 -0.61
N PHE A 17 -7.95 -27.73 -1.55
CA PHE A 17 -6.87 -28.74 -1.44
C PHE A 17 -5.85 -28.31 -0.38
N LEU A 18 -5.46 -27.03 -0.34
CA LEU A 18 -4.60 -26.48 0.70
C LEU A 18 -5.18 -26.64 2.10
N ASN A 19 -6.50 -26.53 2.24
CA ASN A 19 -7.20 -26.71 3.53
C ASN A 19 -7.38 -28.18 3.90
N ARG A 20 -7.52 -29.07 2.94
CA ARG A 20 -7.82 -30.50 3.19
C ARG A 20 -6.56 -31.35 3.24
N TRP A 21 -5.58 -31.05 2.40
CA TRP A 21 -4.33 -31.79 2.24
C TRP A 21 -3.16 -30.79 2.09
N PRO A 22 -2.82 -30.04 3.16
CA PRO A 22 -1.83 -28.96 3.08
C PRO A 22 -0.46 -29.49 2.64
N ASP A 23 0.06 -30.55 3.25
CA ASP A 23 1.43 -31.02 3.03
C ASP A 23 1.61 -31.52 1.59
N GLU A 24 0.71 -32.33 1.09
CA GLU A 24 0.75 -32.87 -0.27
C GLU A 24 0.57 -31.75 -1.32
N THR A 25 -0.30 -30.77 -1.00
CA THR A 25 -0.53 -29.64 -1.89
C THR A 25 0.69 -28.72 -1.91
N LEU A 26 1.29 -28.40 -0.76
CA LEU A 26 2.50 -27.59 -0.68
C LEU A 26 3.69 -28.28 -1.38
N ALA A 27 3.86 -29.60 -1.21
CA ALA A 27 4.88 -30.37 -1.94
C ALA A 27 4.67 -30.28 -3.46
N ARG A 28 3.42 -30.32 -3.94
CA ARG A 28 3.11 -30.14 -5.36
C ARG A 28 3.40 -28.73 -5.83
N LEU A 29 3.07 -27.72 -5.03
CA LEU A 29 3.35 -26.32 -5.34
C LEU A 29 4.84 -26.02 -5.40
N ALA A 30 5.66 -26.68 -4.60
CA ALA A 30 7.12 -26.57 -4.66
C ALA A 30 7.67 -26.99 -6.04
N LEU A 31 7.13 -28.06 -6.63
CA LEU A 31 7.46 -28.45 -7.99
C LEU A 31 6.96 -27.44 -9.03
N TRP A 32 5.75 -26.94 -8.86
CA TRP A 32 5.14 -25.96 -9.77
C TRP A 32 5.79 -24.56 -9.71
N ALA A 33 6.48 -24.25 -8.64
CA ALA A 33 7.26 -23.01 -8.56
C ALA A 33 8.44 -22.98 -9.56
N GLN A 34 8.84 -24.14 -10.09
CA GLN A 34 9.91 -24.28 -11.08
C GLN A 34 9.37 -24.63 -12.47
N ASP A 35 8.07 -24.62 -12.68
CA ASP A 35 7.44 -24.99 -13.95
C ASP A 35 7.82 -24.02 -15.07
N GLU A 36 7.97 -24.50 -16.30
CA GLU A 36 8.27 -23.67 -17.48
C GLU A 36 7.15 -22.64 -17.74
N ASN A 37 5.91 -23.00 -17.46
CA ASN A 37 4.74 -22.16 -17.70
C ASN A 37 4.52 -21.15 -16.56
N TYR A 38 4.61 -19.87 -16.86
CA TYR A 38 4.45 -18.81 -15.86
C TYR A 38 3.06 -18.75 -15.21
N HIS A 39 1.99 -19.26 -15.84
CA HIS A 39 0.68 -19.37 -15.20
C HIS A 39 0.68 -20.39 -14.06
N VAL A 40 1.44 -21.47 -14.21
CA VAL A 40 1.63 -22.49 -13.17
C VAL A 40 2.44 -21.89 -12.02
N ARG A 41 3.56 -21.22 -12.32
CA ARG A 41 4.35 -20.52 -11.30
C ARG A 41 3.55 -19.44 -10.57
N ARG A 42 2.76 -18.66 -11.30
CA ARG A 42 1.87 -17.64 -10.69
C ARG A 42 0.84 -18.27 -9.76
N LEU A 43 0.27 -19.43 -10.09
CA LEU A 43 -0.70 -20.11 -9.24
C LEU A 43 -0.13 -20.42 -7.85
N VAL A 44 1.16 -20.76 -7.76
CA VAL A 44 1.83 -21.03 -6.50
C VAL A 44 1.72 -19.83 -5.55
N SER A 45 2.05 -18.64 -6.03
CA SER A 45 1.93 -17.42 -5.22
C SER A 45 0.48 -17.00 -5.00
N GLU A 46 -0.35 -16.96 -6.04
CA GLU A 46 -1.71 -16.41 -5.96
C GLU A 46 -2.65 -17.31 -5.16
N GLY A 47 -2.53 -18.64 -5.33
CA GLY A 47 -3.37 -19.63 -4.66
C GLY A 47 -3.14 -19.69 -3.15
N THR A 48 -1.91 -19.40 -2.72
CA THR A 48 -1.50 -19.44 -1.30
C THR A 48 -1.64 -18.10 -0.56
N ARG A 49 -2.13 -17.04 -1.22
CA ARG A 49 -2.30 -15.73 -0.60
C ARG A 49 -3.21 -15.81 0.64
N PRO A 50 -2.85 -15.16 1.78
CA PRO A 50 -3.69 -15.15 2.98
C PRO A 50 -5.08 -14.53 2.70
N ARG A 51 -5.11 -13.47 1.90
CA ARG A 51 -6.33 -12.70 1.59
C ARG A 51 -6.54 -12.56 0.08
N LEU A 52 -7.08 -13.60 -0.54
CA LEU A 52 -7.51 -13.51 -1.93
C LEU A 52 -8.98 -13.05 -1.96
N PRO A 53 -9.30 -11.92 -2.65
CA PRO A 53 -10.67 -11.43 -2.73
C PRO A 53 -11.65 -12.50 -3.26
N TRP A 54 -12.82 -12.60 -2.64
CA TRP A 54 -13.90 -13.55 -2.94
C TRP A 54 -13.55 -15.03 -2.79
N ALA A 55 -12.32 -15.37 -2.41
CA ALA A 55 -11.90 -16.74 -2.19
C ALA A 55 -12.12 -17.20 -0.73
N LYS A 56 -12.24 -18.52 -0.55
CA LYS A 56 -12.17 -19.12 0.79
C LYS A 56 -10.81 -18.82 1.43
N SER A 57 -10.78 -18.62 2.74
CA SER A 57 -9.52 -18.51 3.48
C SER A 57 -8.69 -19.79 3.36
N VAL A 58 -7.38 -19.67 3.54
CA VAL A 58 -6.47 -20.82 3.71
C VAL A 58 -5.85 -20.75 5.09
N ALA A 59 -5.67 -21.92 5.70
CA ALA A 59 -5.07 -22.07 7.03
C ALA A 59 -3.54 -22.29 6.92
N LEU A 60 -2.88 -21.51 6.04
CA LEU A 60 -1.43 -21.56 5.88
C LEU A 60 -0.78 -20.46 6.71
N THR A 61 0.36 -20.78 7.30
CA THR A 61 1.20 -19.80 7.97
C THR A 61 2.10 -19.07 6.95
N GLN A 62 2.65 -17.92 7.35
CA GLN A 62 3.59 -17.19 6.48
C GLN A 62 4.88 -17.99 6.27
N GLU A 63 5.33 -18.76 7.26
CA GLU A 63 6.52 -19.61 7.18
C GLU A 63 6.39 -20.69 6.11
N GLN A 64 5.17 -21.18 5.87
CA GLN A 64 4.90 -22.16 4.81
C GLN A 64 4.87 -21.51 3.42
N THR A 65 4.56 -20.23 3.32
CA THR A 65 4.38 -19.55 2.03
C THR A 65 5.58 -18.69 1.60
N ILE A 66 6.35 -18.14 2.52
CA ILE A 66 7.56 -17.32 2.24
C ILE A 66 8.56 -18.04 1.33
N PRO A 67 8.87 -19.33 1.50
CA PRO A 67 9.79 -20.03 0.60
C PRO A 67 9.38 -19.99 -0.88
N PHE A 68 8.08 -20.02 -1.18
CA PHE A 68 7.58 -19.86 -2.54
C PHE A 68 7.78 -18.43 -3.07
N LEU A 69 7.57 -17.43 -2.22
CA LEU A 69 7.78 -16.04 -2.61
C LEU A 69 9.26 -15.75 -2.85
N ASP A 70 10.14 -16.33 -2.03
CA ASP A 70 11.59 -16.25 -2.23
C ASP A 70 12.05 -16.95 -3.52
N ALA A 71 11.46 -18.08 -3.87
CA ALA A 71 11.74 -18.75 -5.15
C ALA A 71 11.27 -17.92 -6.36
N LEU A 72 10.12 -17.23 -6.24
CA LEU A 72 9.43 -16.58 -7.35
C LEU A 72 9.69 -15.07 -7.48
N HIS A 73 10.35 -14.40 -6.51
CA HIS A 73 10.58 -12.96 -6.60
C HIS A 73 11.49 -12.57 -7.78
N ALA A 74 12.36 -13.46 -8.21
CA ALA A 74 13.25 -13.27 -9.35
C ALA A 74 12.67 -13.77 -10.70
N ASP A 75 11.37 -14.07 -10.77
CA ASP A 75 10.73 -14.52 -11.99
C ASP A 75 10.79 -13.46 -13.09
N ILE A 76 11.00 -13.90 -14.33
CA ILE A 76 11.08 -13.03 -15.51
C ILE A 76 9.71 -12.51 -15.94
N ALA A 77 8.64 -13.22 -15.55
CA ALA A 77 7.27 -12.83 -15.93
C ALA A 77 6.67 -11.87 -14.89
N ARG A 78 6.36 -10.64 -15.31
CA ARG A 78 5.66 -9.64 -14.47
C ARG A 78 4.35 -10.18 -13.88
N PHE A 79 3.72 -11.11 -14.53
CA PHE A 79 2.48 -11.73 -14.04
C PHE A 79 2.72 -12.54 -12.75
N VAL A 80 3.90 -13.15 -12.61
CA VAL A 80 4.34 -13.87 -11.40
C VAL A 80 4.78 -12.89 -10.32
N THR A 81 5.70 -11.98 -10.63
CA THR A 81 6.24 -11.01 -9.65
C THR A 81 5.15 -10.09 -9.10
N ARG A 82 4.13 -9.76 -9.90
CA ARG A 82 2.95 -9.02 -9.46
C ARG A 82 2.12 -9.81 -8.43
N SER A 83 1.98 -11.12 -8.61
CA SER A 83 1.33 -11.99 -7.63
C SER A 83 2.14 -12.05 -6.33
N VAL A 84 3.47 -12.22 -6.43
CA VAL A 84 4.39 -12.17 -5.28
C VAL A 84 4.23 -10.86 -4.51
N ALA A 85 4.25 -9.71 -5.19
CA ALA A 85 4.10 -8.41 -4.54
C ALA A 85 2.71 -8.21 -3.89
N ASN A 86 1.64 -8.78 -4.45
CA ASN A 86 0.32 -8.79 -3.84
C ASN A 86 0.30 -9.66 -2.58
N HIS A 87 0.93 -10.83 -2.62
CA HIS A 87 1.03 -11.74 -1.49
C HIS A 87 1.83 -11.09 -0.34
N MET A 88 2.98 -10.49 -0.65
CA MET A 88 3.76 -9.71 0.31
C MET A 88 2.93 -8.60 0.96
N ASN A 89 2.12 -7.88 0.18
CA ASN A 89 1.20 -6.87 0.73
C ASN A 89 0.09 -7.48 1.61
N ASP A 90 -0.31 -8.73 1.41
CA ASP A 90 -1.25 -9.40 2.32
C ASP A 90 -0.56 -9.79 3.64
N ILE A 91 0.68 -10.32 3.57
CA ILE A 91 1.50 -10.63 4.75
C ILE A 91 1.81 -9.35 5.54
N SER A 92 2.08 -8.23 4.87
CA SER A 92 2.42 -6.97 5.54
C SER A 92 1.34 -6.45 6.51
N LYS A 93 0.09 -6.85 6.31
CA LYS A 93 -1.03 -6.52 7.20
C LYS A 93 -1.05 -7.37 8.48
N ILE A 94 -0.25 -8.43 8.54
CA ILE A 94 -0.14 -9.37 9.65
C ILE A 94 1.21 -9.16 10.34
N ASN A 95 2.28 -9.09 9.55
CA ASN A 95 3.66 -8.94 10.02
C ASN A 95 4.44 -8.01 9.08
N ALA A 96 4.46 -6.73 9.43
CA ALA A 96 5.09 -5.68 8.63
C ALA A 96 6.61 -5.85 8.56
N ASP A 97 7.26 -6.15 9.70
CA ASP A 97 8.72 -6.22 9.80
C ASP A 97 9.29 -7.38 8.99
N THR A 98 8.61 -8.52 8.95
CA THR A 98 9.00 -9.66 8.10
C THR A 98 9.02 -9.25 6.62
N VAL A 99 8.02 -8.50 6.16
CA VAL A 99 7.96 -8.06 4.75
C VAL A 99 9.06 -7.05 4.44
N VAL A 100 9.30 -6.09 5.34
CA VAL A 100 10.38 -5.09 5.18
C VAL A 100 11.74 -5.79 5.11
N SER A 101 12.01 -6.74 6.01
CA SER A 101 13.26 -7.51 6.04
C SER A 101 13.46 -8.32 4.77
N LEU A 102 12.45 -9.08 4.32
CA LEU A 102 12.53 -9.89 3.10
C LEU A 102 12.82 -9.03 1.86
N LEU A 103 12.15 -7.88 1.70
CA LEU A 103 12.39 -6.98 0.57
C LEU A 103 13.80 -6.38 0.60
N ALA A 104 14.31 -6.04 1.79
CA ALA A 104 15.69 -5.59 1.97
C ALA A 104 16.69 -6.70 1.58
N ASP A 105 16.42 -7.94 1.98
CA ASP A 105 17.28 -9.07 1.65
C ASP A 105 17.24 -9.41 0.15
N TRP A 106 16.08 -9.35 -0.51
CA TRP A 106 15.99 -9.50 -1.97
C TRP A 106 16.78 -8.42 -2.72
N THR A 107 16.81 -7.21 -2.16
CA THR A 107 17.64 -6.12 -2.72
C THR A 107 19.14 -6.45 -2.63
N LYS A 108 19.59 -7.01 -1.49
CA LYS A 108 20.99 -7.44 -1.30
C LYS A 108 21.34 -8.64 -2.19
N GLN A 109 20.42 -9.59 -2.39
CA GLN A 109 20.63 -10.77 -3.22
C GLN A 109 20.84 -10.40 -4.70
N GLY A 110 20.19 -9.34 -5.19
CA GLY A 110 20.35 -8.87 -6.57
C GLY A 110 19.88 -9.86 -7.65
N ARG A 111 19.00 -10.81 -7.30
CA ARG A 111 18.51 -11.86 -8.22
C ARG A 111 17.49 -11.32 -9.24
N GLN A 112 16.84 -10.20 -8.94
CA GLN A 112 15.88 -9.53 -9.81
C GLN A 112 16.47 -8.23 -10.36
N SER A 113 16.02 -7.78 -11.54
CA SER A 113 16.40 -6.47 -12.07
C SER A 113 16.02 -5.34 -11.12
N ALA A 114 16.86 -4.33 -10.98
CA ALA A 114 16.63 -3.20 -10.06
C ALA A 114 15.29 -2.51 -10.33
N LYS A 115 14.89 -2.36 -11.59
CA LYS A 115 13.63 -1.73 -12.00
C LYS A 115 12.41 -2.56 -11.55
N GLU A 116 12.46 -3.87 -11.72
CA GLU A 116 11.36 -4.75 -11.33
C GLU A 116 11.27 -4.84 -9.80
N LEU A 117 12.42 -4.95 -9.13
CA LEU A 117 12.46 -5.04 -7.67
C LEU A 117 11.98 -3.75 -7.00
N ASP A 118 12.34 -2.56 -7.51
CA ASP A 118 11.78 -1.29 -7.04
C ASP A 118 10.25 -1.26 -7.17
N TRP A 119 9.73 -1.71 -8.32
CA TRP A 119 8.29 -1.78 -8.51
C TRP A 119 7.63 -2.78 -7.53
N MET A 120 8.20 -3.97 -7.36
CA MET A 120 7.70 -4.98 -6.41
C MET A 120 7.69 -4.46 -4.99
N THR A 121 8.77 -3.79 -4.56
CA THR A 121 8.92 -3.21 -3.24
C THR A 121 7.82 -2.18 -2.98
N ARG A 122 7.64 -1.21 -3.88
CA ARG A 122 6.57 -0.20 -3.78
C ARG A 122 5.18 -0.83 -3.75
N HIS A 123 4.96 -1.86 -4.56
CA HIS A 123 3.66 -2.54 -4.64
C HIS A 123 3.36 -3.37 -3.39
N SER A 124 4.36 -4.04 -2.84
CA SER A 124 4.28 -4.82 -1.60
C SER A 124 4.01 -3.93 -0.38
N LEU A 125 4.67 -2.79 -0.30
CA LEU A 125 4.60 -1.89 0.84
C LEU A 125 3.45 -0.87 0.79
N ARG A 126 2.61 -0.87 -0.26
CA ARG A 126 1.57 0.16 -0.48
C ARG A 126 0.60 0.35 0.68
N THR A 127 0.31 -0.71 1.45
CA THR A 127 -0.53 -0.61 2.65
C THR A 127 0.23 0.01 3.80
N LEU A 128 1.46 -0.43 4.05
CA LEU A 128 2.33 0.09 5.10
C LEU A 128 2.68 1.58 4.89
N VAL A 129 2.93 1.96 3.64
CA VAL A 129 3.17 3.36 3.27
C VAL A 129 1.97 4.24 3.64
N LYS A 130 0.73 3.80 3.34
CA LYS A 130 -0.49 4.53 3.75
C LYS A 130 -0.67 4.61 5.26
N GLN A 131 -0.14 3.65 5.99
CA GLN A 131 -0.16 3.62 7.46
C GLN A 131 0.99 4.42 8.09
N GLY A 132 1.90 4.98 7.29
CA GLY A 132 3.08 5.70 7.78
C GLY A 132 4.11 4.79 8.43
N HIS A 133 4.17 3.51 8.08
CA HIS A 133 5.11 2.56 8.68
C HIS A 133 6.55 2.93 8.39
N MET A 134 7.32 3.25 9.42
CA MET A 134 8.65 3.85 9.30
C MET A 134 9.62 2.98 8.51
N GLY A 135 9.78 1.68 8.84
CA GLY A 135 10.69 0.80 8.12
C GLY A 135 10.34 0.64 6.63
N ALA A 136 9.04 0.70 6.28
CA ALA A 136 8.61 0.67 4.88
C ALA A 136 8.95 1.96 4.13
N LEU A 137 8.83 3.11 4.80
CA LEU A 137 9.19 4.41 4.24
C LEU A 137 10.71 4.53 4.08
N GLU A 138 11.49 4.12 5.07
CA GLU A 138 12.96 4.10 5.04
C GLU A 138 13.48 3.19 3.91
N LEU A 139 12.92 1.99 3.75
CA LEU A 139 13.28 1.08 2.65
C LEU A 139 13.00 1.71 1.26
N LEU A 140 12.03 2.60 1.17
CA LEU A 140 11.71 3.36 -0.05
C LEU A 140 12.49 4.68 -0.17
N GLY A 141 13.40 4.97 0.78
CA GLY A 141 14.26 6.15 0.78
C GLY A 141 13.63 7.40 1.43
N TYR A 142 12.47 7.28 2.08
CA TYR A 142 11.81 8.39 2.78
C TYR A 142 12.22 8.40 4.25
N SER A 143 13.18 9.24 4.63
CA SER A 143 13.61 9.37 6.03
C SER A 143 12.73 10.36 6.80
N LYS A 144 12.43 10.04 8.05
CA LYS A 144 11.79 10.94 9.01
C LYS A 144 12.74 11.96 9.63
N ASP A 145 14.04 11.63 9.64
CA ASP A 145 15.05 12.40 10.37
C ASP A 145 15.59 13.59 9.58
N VAL A 146 15.10 13.80 8.34
CA VAL A 146 15.47 14.96 7.55
C VAL A 146 14.71 16.19 8.05
N PRO A 147 15.41 17.31 8.37
CA PRO A 147 14.74 18.54 8.78
C PRO A 147 13.93 19.14 7.64
N ILE A 148 12.62 18.93 7.68
CA ILE A 148 11.66 19.44 6.72
C ILE A 148 10.79 20.51 7.39
N SER A 149 10.65 21.67 6.76
CA SER A 149 9.69 22.69 7.14
C SER A 149 8.40 22.54 6.31
N VAL A 150 7.27 22.49 6.97
CA VAL A 150 5.94 22.38 6.33
C VAL A 150 5.06 23.54 6.82
N ASP A 151 4.68 24.39 5.88
CA ASP A 151 3.66 25.42 6.10
C ASP A 151 2.41 25.06 5.29
N ALA A 152 1.24 25.21 5.89
CA ALA A 152 -0.01 24.91 5.20
C ALA A 152 -1.14 25.89 5.62
N ARG A 153 -2.00 26.24 4.65
CA ARG A 153 -3.14 27.11 4.92
C ARG A 153 -4.41 26.58 4.29
N MET A 154 -5.51 26.73 5.02
CA MET A 154 -6.85 26.47 4.51
C MET A 154 -7.27 27.60 3.57
N LEU A 155 -7.77 27.25 2.38
CA LEU A 155 -8.31 28.22 1.41
C LEU A 155 -9.84 28.29 1.49
N THR A 156 -10.51 27.19 1.88
CA THR A 156 -11.97 27.14 2.08
C THR A 156 -12.27 26.65 3.50
N PRO A 157 -12.32 27.57 4.51
CA PRO A 157 -12.55 27.20 5.91
C PRO A 157 -13.97 26.67 6.16
N THR A 158 -14.93 27.02 5.29
CA THR A 158 -16.30 26.50 5.30
C THR A 158 -16.62 25.98 3.91
N VAL A 159 -17.20 24.78 3.82
CA VAL A 159 -17.53 24.11 2.56
C VAL A 159 -18.87 23.40 2.65
N MET A 160 -19.67 23.42 1.58
CA MET A 160 -20.93 22.69 1.49
C MET A 160 -20.70 21.24 1.06
N MET A 161 -21.57 20.34 1.52
CA MET A 161 -21.58 18.95 1.01
C MET A 161 -21.79 18.96 -0.51
N GLY A 162 -20.94 18.19 -1.22
CA GLY A 162 -20.90 18.18 -2.69
C GLY A 162 -19.81 19.07 -3.28
N ASP A 163 -19.34 20.06 -2.54
CA ASP A 163 -18.24 20.94 -2.96
C ASP A 163 -16.85 20.40 -2.58
N ALA A 164 -15.81 21.20 -2.82
CA ALA A 164 -14.44 20.82 -2.56
C ALA A 164 -13.81 21.70 -1.47
N VAL A 165 -13.24 21.05 -0.43
CA VAL A 165 -12.35 21.72 0.50
C VAL A 165 -10.98 21.92 -0.16
N SER A 166 -10.44 23.13 -0.09
CA SER A 166 -9.20 23.52 -0.74
C SER A 166 -8.18 24.02 0.27
N PHE A 167 -6.93 23.62 0.08
CA PHE A 167 -5.81 24.03 0.92
C PHE A 167 -4.50 24.10 0.09
N GLU A 168 -3.54 24.81 0.63
CA GLU A 168 -2.21 24.99 0.04
C GLU A 168 -1.14 24.56 1.04
N ILE A 169 -0.06 23.96 0.54
CA ILE A 169 1.06 23.47 1.34
C ILE A 169 2.35 23.96 0.68
N ALA A 170 3.29 24.45 1.49
CA ALA A 170 4.66 24.74 1.11
C ALA A 170 5.60 23.85 1.93
N ILE A 171 6.49 23.11 1.25
CA ILE A 171 7.46 22.22 1.87
C ILE A 171 8.86 22.62 1.42
N SER A 172 9.77 22.78 2.37
CA SER A 172 11.18 23.06 2.11
C SER A 172 12.09 22.22 3.02
N ALA A 173 13.34 22.04 2.61
CA ALA A 173 14.36 21.35 3.40
C ALA A 173 15.72 22.02 3.21
N GLN A 174 16.61 21.89 4.20
CA GLN A 174 17.97 22.43 4.14
C GLN A 174 18.90 21.61 3.23
N THR A 175 18.56 20.33 2.99
CA THR A 175 19.27 19.41 2.13
C THR A 175 18.33 18.76 1.14
N GLN A 176 18.85 18.39 -0.03
CA GLN A 176 18.06 17.68 -1.04
C GLN A 176 17.61 16.32 -0.50
N CYS A 177 16.31 16.08 -0.45
CA CYS A 177 15.75 14.83 0.04
C CYS A 177 14.44 14.44 -0.69
N PRO A 178 14.15 13.13 -0.80
CA PRO A 178 12.87 12.67 -1.30
C PRO A 178 11.78 12.87 -0.24
N VAL A 179 10.59 13.27 -0.71
CA VAL A 179 9.40 13.43 0.13
C VAL A 179 8.22 12.66 -0.43
N LEU A 180 7.50 12.03 0.47
CA LEU A 180 6.15 11.49 0.26
C LEU A 180 5.19 12.37 1.04
N VAL A 181 4.33 13.10 0.33
CA VAL A 181 3.35 13.99 0.93
C VAL A 181 1.98 13.35 0.83
N ASP A 182 1.38 13.13 1.97
CA ASP A 182 0.01 12.64 2.13
C ASP A 182 -0.80 13.64 2.97
N TYR A 183 -2.11 13.51 2.96
CA TYR A 183 -2.99 14.20 3.92
C TYR A 183 -4.02 13.22 4.45
N ARG A 184 -4.32 13.34 5.74
CA ARG A 184 -5.34 12.57 6.42
C ARG A 184 -6.53 13.48 6.71
N ILE A 185 -7.74 13.03 6.38
CA ILE A 185 -8.97 13.71 6.76
C ILE A 185 -9.64 12.93 7.88
N GLU A 186 -9.91 13.59 8.97
CA GLU A 186 -10.77 13.13 10.06
C GLU A 186 -12.18 13.59 9.81
N PHE A 187 -13.05 12.65 9.42
CA PHE A 187 -14.46 12.92 9.17
C PHE A 187 -15.28 12.76 10.45
N ALA A 188 -16.15 13.71 10.75
CA ALA A 188 -17.15 13.58 11.80
C ALA A 188 -18.11 12.43 11.50
N ARG A 189 -18.61 11.77 12.54
CA ARG A 189 -19.62 10.70 12.48
C ARG A 189 -20.79 11.02 13.38
N ALA A 190 -21.96 10.40 13.11
CA ALA A 190 -23.18 10.57 13.91
C ALA A 190 -23.02 10.17 15.39
N ASP A 191 -22.14 9.21 15.67
CA ASP A 191 -21.85 8.71 17.01
C ASP A 191 -20.82 9.56 17.79
N GLY A 192 -20.46 10.75 17.28
CA GLY A 192 -19.45 11.63 17.85
C GLY A 192 -18.00 11.16 17.66
N LYS A 193 -17.79 9.97 17.08
CA LYS A 193 -16.46 9.48 16.72
C LYS A 193 -15.96 10.16 15.45
N ARG A 194 -14.72 9.89 15.10
CA ARG A 194 -14.11 10.32 13.84
C ARG A 194 -13.69 9.12 13.00
N ALA A 195 -13.85 9.25 11.69
CA ALA A 195 -13.33 8.27 10.73
C ALA A 195 -12.17 8.89 9.98
N GLU A 196 -11.06 8.22 9.93
CA GLU A 196 -9.86 8.71 9.25
C GLU A 196 -9.69 8.08 7.87
N LYS A 197 -9.28 8.89 6.90
CA LYS A 197 -8.85 8.44 5.58
C LYS A 197 -7.59 9.16 5.15
N VAL A 198 -6.58 8.40 4.72
CA VAL A 198 -5.33 8.92 4.18
C VAL A 198 -5.42 8.99 2.66
N PHE A 199 -4.98 10.11 2.11
CA PHE A 199 -4.97 10.40 0.68
C PHE A 199 -3.57 10.82 0.25
N LYS A 200 -3.05 10.15 -0.78
CA LYS A 200 -1.78 10.53 -1.38
C LYS A 200 -1.91 11.86 -2.10
N LEU A 201 -0.98 12.77 -1.85
CA LEU A 201 -0.94 14.06 -2.52
C LEU A 201 0.16 14.11 -3.58
N ARG A 202 1.43 13.89 -3.19
CA ARG A 202 2.58 14.01 -4.08
C ARG A 202 3.75 13.16 -3.63
N GLN A 203 4.57 12.75 -4.58
CA GLN A 203 5.95 12.30 -4.38
C GLN A 203 6.87 13.24 -5.15
N GLY A 204 8.03 13.56 -4.57
CA GLY A 204 8.99 14.46 -5.20
C GLY A 204 10.27 14.58 -4.39
N ASN A 205 11.08 15.54 -4.76
CA ASN A 205 12.25 15.95 -3.98
C ASN A 205 12.08 17.40 -3.57
N VAL A 206 12.61 17.73 -2.40
CA VAL A 206 12.70 19.10 -1.87
C VAL A 206 14.15 19.40 -1.46
N GLY A 207 14.51 20.65 -1.49
CA GLY A 207 15.84 21.12 -1.09
C GLY A 207 15.86 22.62 -0.93
N PRO A 208 17.04 23.23 -0.65
CA PRO A 208 17.17 24.67 -0.37
C PRO A 208 16.60 25.55 -1.50
N ASP A 209 16.88 25.19 -2.76
CA ASP A 209 16.47 25.95 -3.95
C ASP A 209 15.27 25.35 -4.67
N THR A 210 14.70 24.26 -4.12
CA THR A 210 13.60 23.53 -4.75
C THR A 210 12.47 23.27 -3.76
N PRO A 211 11.78 24.31 -3.26
CA PRO A 211 10.60 24.15 -2.43
C PRO A 211 9.45 23.53 -3.25
N LEU A 212 8.65 22.70 -2.59
CA LEU A 212 7.48 22.07 -3.19
C LEU A 212 6.22 22.81 -2.75
N ILE A 213 5.55 23.50 -3.66
CA ILE A 213 4.28 24.19 -3.42
C ILE A 213 3.16 23.38 -4.06
N LEU A 214 2.16 23.01 -3.25
CA LEU A 214 1.04 22.17 -3.66
C LEU A 214 -0.28 22.84 -3.32
N LYS A 215 -1.22 22.83 -4.27
CA LYS A 215 -2.63 23.17 -4.02
C LYS A 215 -3.47 21.92 -4.22
N LYS A 216 -4.41 21.69 -3.29
CA LYS A 216 -5.34 20.56 -3.35
C LYS A 216 -6.76 21.03 -3.13
N ALA A 217 -7.65 20.60 -4.03
CA ALA A 217 -9.09 20.61 -3.86
C ALA A 217 -9.55 19.16 -3.66
N HIS A 218 -10.15 18.86 -2.50
CA HIS A 218 -10.69 17.54 -2.18
C HIS A 218 -12.21 17.61 -2.22
N LYS A 219 -12.82 16.89 -3.18
CA LYS A 219 -14.28 16.88 -3.34
C LYS A 219 -14.95 16.06 -2.24
N LEU A 220 -15.89 16.65 -1.54
CA LEU A 220 -16.68 16.04 -0.47
C LEU A 220 -18.01 15.55 -1.06
N LYS A 221 -18.03 14.35 -1.62
CA LYS A 221 -19.20 13.79 -2.31
C LYS A 221 -20.33 13.51 -1.34
N ALA A 222 -21.47 14.19 -1.52
CA ALA A 222 -22.68 14.03 -0.68
C ALA A 222 -23.31 12.63 -0.85
N ASP A 223 -23.19 12.05 -2.03
CA ASP A 223 -23.79 10.77 -2.45
C ASP A 223 -22.79 9.61 -2.52
N ALA A 224 -21.74 9.63 -1.70
CA ALA A 224 -20.74 8.58 -1.71
C ALA A 224 -21.32 7.26 -1.16
N THR A 225 -21.27 6.18 -1.95
CA THR A 225 -21.78 4.86 -1.57
C THR A 225 -20.97 4.14 -0.49
N THR A 226 -19.73 4.59 -0.25
CA THR A 226 -18.77 3.92 0.66
C THR A 226 -18.69 4.54 2.05
N PHE A 227 -19.24 5.74 2.25
CA PHE A 227 -19.31 6.42 3.55
C PHE A 227 -20.32 7.59 3.49
N THR A 228 -20.88 7.94 4.65
CA THR A 228 -21.78 9.08 4.80
C THR A 228 -20.99 10.26 5.38
N LEU A 229 -21.15 11.44 4.79
CA LEU A 229 -20.66 12.71 5.34
C LEU A 229 -21.66 13.22 6.37
N PHE A 230 -21.14 13.84 7.43
CA PHE A 230 -21.92 14.53 8.46
C PHE A 230 -21.44 15.97 8.57
N GLU A 231 -22.35 16.88 8.89
CA GLU A 231 -22.03 18.28 9.18
C GLU A 231 -21.12 18.40 10.40
N GLY A 232 -20.43 19.52 10.50
CA GLY A 232 -19.63 19.87 11.65
C GLY A 232 -18.17 20.08 11.34
N ALA A 233 -17.38 20.11 12.40
CA ALA A 233 -15.94 20.35 12.31
C ALA A 233 -15.19 19.09 11.83
N HIS A 234 -14.41 19.26 10.80
CA HIS A 234 -13.52 18.26 10.21
C HIS A 234 -12.08 18.76 10.27
N ARG A 235 -11.14 17.84 10.11
CA ARG A 235 -9.72 18.13 10.22
C ARG A 235 -8.93 17.51 9.10
N ILE A 236 -7.95 18.25 8.58
CA ILE A 236 -6.94 17.75 7.64
C ILE A 236 -5.59 17.82 8.34
N THR A 237 -4.89 16.69 8.44
CA THR A 237 -3.51 16.63 8.90
C THR A 237 -2.59 16.39 7.70
N ILE A 238 -1.59 17.24 7.53
CA ILE A 238 -0.58 17.10 6.49
C ILE A 238 0.52 16.20 7.02
N GLN A 239 0.84 15.14 6.27
CA GLN A 239 1.89 14.20 6.58
C GLN A 239 3.01 14.28 5.54
N VAL A 240 4.25 14.30 5.98
CA VAL A 240 5.43 14.16 5.12
C VAL A 240 6.30 13.04 5.67
N ASN A 241 6.64 12.07 4.82
CA ASN A 241 7.40 10.87 5.18
C ASN A 241 6.81 10.12 6.41
N GLY A 242 5.49 10.07 6.53
CA GLY A 242 4.77 9.40 7.62
C GLY A 242 4.71 10.19 8.93
N VAL A 243 5.31 11.39 9.00
CA VAL A 243 5.27 12.28 10.16
C VAL A 243 4.19 13.34 9.98
N ASP A 244 3.38 13.54 11.02
CA ASP A 244 2.37 14.61 11.07
C ASP A 244 3.05 15.97 11.32
N HIS A 245 2.73 16.97 10.50
CA HIS A 245 3.32 18.31 10.59
C HIS A 245 2.28 19.37 10.97
N THR A 246 1.33 19.65 10.08
CA THR A 246 0.40 20.77 10.20
C THR A 246 -1.04 20.26 10.18
N VAL A 247 -1.86 20.86 11.02
CA VAL A 247 -3.29 20.56 11.14
C VAL A 247 -4.10 21.75 10.64
N LEU A 248 -5.10 21.49 9.79
CA LEU A 248 -6.02 22.47 9.22
C LEU A 248 -7.44 22.04 9.54
N ASP A 249 -8.19 22.91 10.22
CA ASP A 249 -9.60 22.66 10.52
C ASP A 249 -10.52 23.31 9.45
N PHE A 250 -11.63 22.66 9.14
CA PHE A 250 -12.68 23.22 8.28
C PHE A 250 -14.07 22.79 8.74
N GLN A 251 -15.08 23.61 8.39
CA GLN A 251 -16.48 23.35 8.70
C GLN A 251 -17.21 22.81 7.48
N LEU A 252 -17.87 21.66 7.61
CA LEU A 252 -18.76 21.10 6.59
C LEU A 252 -20.21 21.44 6.93
N THR A 253 -20.94 21.99 5.94
CA THR A 253 -22.36 22.33 6.05
C THR A 253 -23.19 21.53 5.03
N SER A 254 -24.44 21.24 5.34
CA SER A 254 -25.43 20.80 4.35
C SER A 254 -26.17 22.01 3.76
N ASN A 255 -26.88 21.78 2.68
CA ASN A 255 -27.83 22.73 2.10
C ASN A 255 -29.08 22.87 3.00
#